data_a96a403e6487d9ffaf5f49c99f63df10
#
_entry.id   a96a403e6487d9ffaf5f49c99f63df10
#
_cell.length_a   1.000
_cell.length_b   1.000
_cell.length_c   1.000
_cell.angle_alpha   90.00
_cell.angle_beta   90.00
_cell.angle_gamma   90.00
#
_symmetry.space_group_name_H-M   'P 1'
#
loop_
_entity.id
_entity.type
_entity.pdbx_description
1 polymer ?
#
loop_
_entity_poly.entity_id
_entity_poly.type
_entity_poly.pdbx_seq_one_letter_code
_entity_poly.pdbx_strand_id
1 'polypeptide(L)'
;MPGKGGAGLMRYLTFALTKGRLASKTLDMFEKIGITCEEMRDKDSRKLIFTNEELKLKFFLAKGPDVPTYVEYGAADIGIVGKDTILEEGRKLYEVMDLGFGACRMCVCGPESAREVLNNNQLIRVATKYPNIAKDYFYNKKHQTVEIIKLNGSIELAPIVGLSEVIVDIVETGSTLRENGLKALEEVCPLSARMVVNQVSMKMEDERIRKLITELRGVIK
;
A
#
# COMPACT_ATOMS: atom_id res chain seq x y z
N MET A 1 10.76 -38.68 33.67
CA MET A 1 10.03 -38.85 32.41
C MET A 1 9.96 -37.50 31.74
N PRO A 2 10.72 -37.20 30.68
CA PRO A 2 10.56 -35.94 29.96
C PRO A 2 9.33 -36.06 29.05
N GLY A 3 8.36 -35.15 29.24
CA GLY A 3 7.17 -35.06 28.46
C GLY A 3 7.48 -34.84 26.99
N LYS A 4 6.93 -35.68 26.13
CA LYS A 4 6.89 -35.51 24.68
C LYS A 4 6.16 -34.19 24.38
N GLY A 5 6.91 -33.16 23.97
CA GLY A 5 6.34 -31.97 23.37
C GLY A 5 5.52 -32.41 22.17
N GLY A 6 4.20 -32.23 22.23
CA GLY A 6 3.33 -32.44 21.11
C GLY A 6 3.77 -31.52 19.99
N ALA A 7 4.10 -32.10 18.81
CA ALA A 7 4.24 -31.36 17.57
C ALA A 7 2.86 -30.75 17.28
N GLY A 8 2.63 -29.51 17.72
CA GLY A 8 1.43 -28.78 17.39
C GLY A 8 1.33 -28.71 15.87
N LEU A 9 0.20 -29.12 15.30
CA LEU A 9 -0.02 -28.98 13.87
C LEU A 9 0.25 -27.52 13.48
N MET A 10 1.26 -27.33 12.59
CA MET A 10 1.64 -26.01 12.09
C MET A 10 0.44 -25.37 11.39
N ARG A 11 -0.08 -24.24 11.92
CA ARG A 11 -1.20 -23.54 11.33
C ARG A 11 -0.81 -22.88 10.02
N TYR A 12 -1.79 -22.56 9.21
CA TYR A 12 -1.54 -21.75 8.00
C TYR A 12 -1.17 -20.31 8.37
N LEU A 13 -0.13 -19.81 7.71
CA LEU A 13 0.16 -18.38 7.69
C LEU A 13 -0.58 -17.76 6.48
N THR A 14 -1.44 -16.79 6.74
CA THR A 14 -2.35 -16.25 5.73
C THR A 14 -1.89 -14.89 5.23
N PHE A 15 -1.86 -14.72 3.90
CA PHE A 15 -1.44 -13.51 3.21
C PHE A 15 -2.62 -12.84 2.50
N ALA A 16 -2.81 -11.54 2.73
CA ALA A 16 -3.67 -10.68 1.93
C ALA A 16 -2.80 -9.89 0.94
N LEU A 17 -3.00 -10.10 -0.36
CA LEU A 17 -2.26 -9.40 -1.41
C LEU A 17 -3.16 -8.41 -2.13
N THR A 18 -2.64 -7.22 -2.40
CA THR A 18 -3.33 -6.23 -3.24
C THR A 18 -3.41 -6.73 -4.68
N LYS A 19 -4.64 -6.82 -5.23
CA LYS A 19 -4.88 -7.24 -6.62
C LYS A 19 -4.08 -6.42 -7.64
N GLY A 20 -3.72 -7.07 -8.76
CA GLY A 20 -3.07 -6.43 -9.90
C GLY A 20 -1.55 -6.51 -9.83
N ARG A 21 -0.85 -5.46 -10.27
CA ARG A 21 0.62 -5.44 -10.41
C ARG A 21 1.39 -5.80 -9.13
N LEU A 22 0.88 -5.37 -7.97
CA LEU A 22 1.52 -5.69 -6.70
C LEU A 22 1.51 -7.18 -6.42
N ALA A 23 0.36 -7.86 -6.61
CA ALA A 23 0.27 -9.31 -6.42
C ALA A 23 1.25 -10.05 -7.34
N SER A 24 1.29 -9.70 -8.62
CA SER A 24 2.20 -10.35 -9.58
C SER A 24 3.66 -10.20 -9.16
N LYS A 25 4.12 -8.97 -8.85
CA LYS A 25 5.49 -8.72 -8.40
C LYS A 25 5.81 -9.40 -7.07
N THR A 26 4.83 -9.52 -6.17
CA THR A 26 4.99 -10.24 -4.91
C THR A 26 5.21 -11.72 -5.16
N LEU A 27 4.42 -12.35 -6.04
CA LEU A 27 4.58 -13.75 -6.41
C LEU A 27 5.96 -14.00 -7.06
N ASP A 28 6.41 -13.11 -7.96
CA ASP A 28 7.74 -13.19 -8.56
C ASP A 28 8.87 -13.12 -7.53
N MET A 29 8.67 -12.32 -6.47
CA MET A 29 9.62 -12.22 -5.37
C MET A 29 9.59 -13.46 -4.48
N PHE A 30 8.40 -13.98 -4.17
CA PHE A 30 8.21 -15.17 -3.35
C PHE A 30 8.80 -16.42 -4.03
N GLU A 31 8.67 -16.55 -5.34
CA GLU A 31 9.30 -17.65 -6.09
C GLU A 31 10.83 -17.70 -5.92
N LYS A 32 11.48 -16.55 -5.82
CA LYS A 32 12.94 -16.48 -5.60
C LYS A 32 13.39 -17.06 -4.27
N ILE A 33 12.49 -17.16 -3.31
CA ILE A 33 12.71 -17.77 -1.98
C ILE A 33 11.99 -19.12 -1.82
N GLY A 34 11.55 -19.72 -2.93
CA GLY A 34 10.92 -21.05 -2.95
C GLY A 34 9.45 -21.06 -2.53
N ILE A 35 8.78 -19.93 -2.41
CA ILE A 35 7.35 -19.86 -2.14
C ILE A 35 6.60 -19.74 -3.46
N THR A 36 5.87 -20.77 -3.84
CA THR A 36 5.09 -20.83 -5.09
C THR A 36 3.60 -20.97 -4.79
N CYS A 37 2.78 -20.39 -5.65
CA CYS A 37 1.34 -20.56 -5.69
C CYS A 37 0.83 -20.37 -7.13
N GLU A 38 1.05 -21.37 -7.98
CA GLU A 38 0.77 -21.29 -9.42
C GLU A 38 -0.69 -20.97 -9.72
N GLU A 39 -1.61 -21.51 -8.94
CA GLU A 39 -3.05 -21.25 -9.09
C GLU A 39 -3.39 -19.74 -9.00
N MET A 40 -2.59 -18.92 -8.31
CA MET A 40 -2.81 -17.47 -8.23
C MET A 40 -2.45 -16.75 -9.53
N ARG A 41 -1.71 -17.37 -10.43
CA ARG A 41 -1.35 -16.81 -11.73
C ARG A 41 -2.42 -17.05 -12.79
N ASP A 42 -3.34 -17.97 -12.53
CA ASP A 42 -4.49 -18.22 -13.39
C ASP A 42 -5.49 -17.06 -13.28
N LYS A 43 -5.57 -16.24 -14.33
CA LYS A 43 -6.45 -15.07 -14.42
C LYS A 43 -7.93 -15.44 -14.52
N ASP A 44 -8.22 -16.66 -14.95
CA ASP A 44 -9.59 -17.16 -15.14
C ASP A 44 -10.13 -17.85 -13.88
N SER A 45 -9.27 -18.04 -12.87
CA SER A 45 -9.64 -18.64 -11.61
C SER A 45 -10.63 -17.75 -10.84
N ARG A 46 -11.74 -18.34 -10.42
CA ARG A 46 -12.72 -17.71 -9.51
C ARG A 46 -12.49 -18.06 -8.04
N LYS A 47 -11.41 -18.75 -7.74
CA LYS A 47 -11.04 -19.08 -6.35
C LYS A 47 -10.75 -17.79 -5.57
N LEU A 48 -11.17 -17.76 -4.33
CA LEU A 48 -10.93 -16.65 -3.41
C LEU A 48 -9.74 -16.90 -2.51
N ILE A 49 -9.46 -18.18 -2.21
CA ILE A 49 -8.36 -18.60 -1.34
C ILE A 49 -7.50 -19.60 -2.11
N PHE A 50 -6.21 -19.40 -2.05
CA PHE A 50 -5.19 -20.25 -2.65
C PHE A 50 -4.30 -20.80 -1.54
N THR A 51 -3.89 -22.06 -1.67
CA THR A 51 -3.19 -22.75 -0.58
C THR A 51 -1.91 -23.41 -1.10
N ASN A 52 -0.82 -23.20 -0.39
CA ASN A 52 0.38 -24.02 -0.49
C ASN A 52 0.41 -24.97 0.73
N GLU A 53 0.07 -26.23 0.50
CA GLU A 53 -0.05 -27.23 1.57
C GLU A 53 1.29 -27.60 2.21
N GLU A 54 2.35 -27.64 1.41
CA GLU A 54 3.70 -28.00 1.86
C GLU A 54 4.24 -26.98 2.87
N LEU A 55 4.12 -25.70 2.53
CA LEU A 55 4.63 -24.61 3.36
C LEU A 55 3.60 -24.12 4.39
N LYS A 56 2.39 -24.68 4.38
CA LYS A 56 1.25 -24.21 5.21
C LYS A 56 1.01 -22.72 5.07
N LEU A 57 0.89 -22.27 3.81
CA LEU A 57 0.57 -20.90 3.47
C LEU A 57 -0.80 -20.79 2.80
N LYS A 58 -1.52 -19.74 3.09
CA LYS A 58 -2.76 -19.35 2.41
C LYS A 58 -2.64 -17.95 1.85
N PHE A 59 -3.24 -17.74 0.70
CA PHE A 59 -3.23 -16.44 0.02
C PHE A 59 -4.65 -16.07 -0.42
N PHE A 60 -4.97 -14.81 -0.36
CA PHE A 60 -6.13 -14.25 -1.04
C PHE A 60 -5.83 -12.86 -1.61
N LEU A 61 -6.62 -12.48 -2.61
CA LEU A 61 -6.49 -11.20 -3.29
C LEU A 61 -7.60 -10.25 -2.83
N ALA A 62 -7.22 -9.06 -2.39
CA ALA A 62 -8.16 -8.02 -1.96
C ALA A 62 -7.91 -6.69 -2.70
N LYS A 63 -8.86 -5.75 -2.60
CA LYS A 63 -8.60 -4.36 -2.99
C LYS A 63 -7.58 -3.75 -2.04
N GLY A 64 -6.71 -2.87 -2.55
CA GLY A 64 -5.66 -2.24 -1.74
C GLY A 64 -6.16 -1.68 -0.40
N PRO A 65 -7.19 -0.81 -0.39
CA PRO A 65 -7.73 -0.24 0.85
C PRO A 65 -8.25 -1.26 1.87
N ASP A 66 -8.64 -2.46 1.42
CA ASP A 66 -9.18 -3.49 2.32
C ASP A 66 -8.08 -4.34 2.98
N VAL A 67 -6.89 -4.44 2.37
CA VAL A 67 -5.78 -5.27 2.89
C VAL A 67 -5.42 -4.90 4.33
N PRO A 68 -5.22 -3.63 4.71
CA PRO A 68 -4.93 -3.25 6.09
C PRO A 68 -6.00 -3.72 7.09
N THR A 69 -7.26 -3.69 6.69
CA THR A 69 -8.38 -4.16 7.53
C THR A 69 -8.29 -5.66 7.78
N TYR A 70 -8.07 -6.48 6.74
CA TYR A 70 -7.91 -7.93 6.91
C TYR A 70 -6.73 -8.29 7.83
N VAL A 71 -5.64 -7.54 7.75
CA VAL A 71 -4.47 -7.76 8.60
C VAL A 71 -4.73 -7.28 10.03
N GLU A 72 -5.31 -6.11 10.23
CA GLU A 72 -5.61 -5.59 11.58
C GLU A 72 -6.52 -6.54 12.36
N TYR A 73 -7.55 -7.07 11.72
CA TYR A 73 -8.51 -7.99 12.35
C TYR A 73 -8.02 -9.46 12.43
N GLY A 74 -6.81 -9.75 11.96
CA GLY A 74 -6.21 -11.09 12.02
C GLY A 74 -6.82 -12.11 11.04
N ALA A 75 -7.62 -11.67 10.08
CA ALA A 75 -8.08 -12.51 8.98
C ALA A 75 -6.93 -12.85 8.00
N ALA A 76 -5.92 -12.00 7.96
CA ALA A 76 -4.61 -12.28 7.41
C ALA A 76 -3.53 -11.99 8.45
N ASP A 77 -2.47 -12.79 8.45
CA ASP A 77 -1.29 -12.58 9.28
C ASP A 77 -0.38 -11.49 8.68
N ILE A 78 -0.29 -11.50 7.36
CA ILE A 78 0.60 -10.65 6.58
C ILE A 78 -0.18 -10.01 5.43
N GLY A 79 0.10 -8.75 5.15
CA GLY A 79 -0.45 -8.02 4.01
C GLY A 79 0.65 -7.46 3.12
N ILE A 80 0.41 -7.44 1.80
CA ILE A 80 1.25 -6.72 0.84
C ILE A 80 0.41 -5.61 0.21
N VAL A 81 0.84 -4.38 0.43
CA VAL A 81 0.05 -3.19 0.11
C VAL A 81 0.96 -1.99 -0.20
N GLY A 82 0.46 -0.99 -0.90
CA GLY A 82 1.18 0.27 -1.12
C GLY A 82 1.32 1.09 0.15
N LYS A 83 2.42 1.85 0.27
CA LYS A 83 2.66 2.78 1.38
C LYS A 83 1.57 3.85 1.48
N ASP A 84 1.02 4.30 0.34
CA ASP A 84 -0.13 5.19 0.26
C ASP A 84 -1.34 4.67 1.04
N THR A 85 -1.66 3.41 0.87
CA THR A 85 -2.77 2.76 1.56
C THR A 85 -2.52 2.66 3.07
N ILE A 86 -1.30 2.35 3.50
CA ILE A 86 -0.94 2.31 4.93
C ILE A 86 -1.16 3.68 5.57
N LEU A 87 -0.68 4.74 4.90
CA LEU A 87 -0.79 6.11 5.39
C LEU A 87 -2.25 6.60 5.41
N GLU A 88 -3.01 6.27 4.36
CA GLU A 88 -4.40 6.71 4.24
C GLU A 88 -5.32 6.00 5.22
N GLU A 89 -5.20 4.67 5.37
CA GLU A 89 -6.06 3.87 6.23
C GLU A 89 -5.72 4.01 7.73
N GLY A 90 -4.46 4.31 8.08
CA GLY A 90 -4.03 4.57 9.44
C GLY A 90 -4.27 3.43 10.43
N ARG A 91 -4.30 2.17 9.96
CA ARG A 91 -4.59 0.98 10.76
C ARG A 91 -3.43 0.59 11.68
N LYS A 92 -3.74 -0.10 12.78
CA LYS A 92 -2.75 -0.57 13.76
C LYS A 92 -2.04 -1.85 13.29
N LEU A 93 -1.00 -1.67 12.50
CA LEU A 93 -0.20 -2.73 11.88
C LEU A 93 1.29 -2.53 12.17
N TYR A 94 2.08 -3.59 12.05
CA TYR A 94 3.52 -3.47 11.92
C TYR A 94 3.90 -3.40 10.44
N GLU A 95 4.45 -2.28 10.01
CA GLU A 95 5.13 -2.16 8.73
C GLU A 95 6.55 -2.69 8.91
N VAL A 96 6.86 -3.85 8.35
CA VAL A 96 8.10 -4.58 8.65
C VAL A 96 9.13 -4.52 7.53
N MET A 97 8.71 -4.18 6.29
CA MET A 97 9.63 -4.18 5.16
C MET A 97 9.14 -3.32 3.99
N ASP A 98 10.08 -2.61 3.37
CA ASP A 98 9.96 -2.10 2.00
C ASP A 98 10.34 -3.22 1.04
N LEU A 99 9.49 -3.53 0.08
CA LEU A 99 9.71 -4.63 -0.87
C LEU A 99 10.53 -4.20 -2.10
N GLY A 100 10.94 -2.94 -2.20
CA GLY A 100 11.82 -2.42 -3.25
C GLY A 100 11.18 -2.32 -4.64
N PHE A 101 9.86 -2.49 -4.76
CA PHE A 101 9.16 -2.34 -6.04
C PHE A 101 7.92 -1.46 -5.92
N GLY A 102 7.37 -1.06 -7.07
CA GLY A 102 6.22 -0.16 -7.12
C GLY A 102 6.55 1.25 -6.65
N ALA A 103 7.82 1.66 -6.81
CA ALA A 103 8.27 2.99 -6.42
C ALA A 103 7.50 4.07 -7.20
N CYS A 104 6.96 5.02 -6.47
CA CYS A 104 6.28 6.22 -6.94
C CYS A 104 6.34 7.28 -5.83
N ARG A 105 5.62 8.37 -5.98
CA ARG A 105 5.58 9.43 -4.97
C ARG A 105 4.19 10.03 -4.86
N MET A 106 3.82 10.45 -3.65
CA MET A 106 2.66 11.29 -3.42
C MET A 106 3.06 12.74 -3.66
N CYS A 107 2.30 13.47 -4.46
CA CYS A 107 2.60 14.85 -4.80
C CYS A 107 1.37 15.75 -4.67
N VAL A 108 1.62 17.02 -4.36
CA VAL A 108 0.67 18.10 -4.67
C VAL A 108 0.88 18.46 -6.14
N CYS A 109 -0.20 18.38 -6.93
CA CYS A 109 -0.14 18.63 -8.37
C CYS A 109 -1.19 19.68 -8.76
N GLY A 110 -0.90 20.42 -9.83
CA GLY A 110 -1.80 21.45 -10.34
C GLY A 110 -1.21 22.16 -11.55
N PRO A 111 -1.89 23.18 -12.08
CA PRO A 111 -1.33 24.07 -13.06
C PRO A 111 -0.17 24.87 -12.45
N GLU A 112 0.79 25.32 -13.24
CA GLU A 112 1.96 26.08 -12.75
C GLU A 112 1.55 27.34 -11.96
N SER A 113 0.45 27.98 -12.38
CA SER A 113 -0.12 29.16 -11.69
C SER A 113 -0.55 28.89 -10.25
N ALA A 114 -0.89 27.65 -9.91
CA ALA A 114 -1.27 27.30 -8.54
C ALA A 114 -0.10 27.36 -7.53
N ARG A 115 1.15 27.44 -8.00
CA ARG A 115 2.33 27.60 -7.15
C ARG A 115 2.30 28.86 -6.30
N GLU A 116 1.82 29.96 -6.85
CA GLU A 116 1.64 31.21 -6.11
C GLU A 116 0.59 31.08 -5.01
N VAL A 117 -0.51 30.42 -5.32
CA VAL A 117 -1.61 30.20 -4.36
C VAL A 117 -1.18 29.31 -3.19
N LEU A 118 -0.37 28.28 -3.47
CA LEU A 118 0.22 27.41 -2.44
C LEU A 118 1.14 28.16 -1.47
N ASN A 119 1.81 29.22 -1.92
CA ASN A 119 2.78 29.97 -1.13
C ASN A 119 2.15 31.14 -0.35
N ASN A 120 0.95 31.58 -0.73
CA ASN A 120 0.34 32.81 -0.18
C ASN A 120 -0.60 32.56 1.02
N ASN A 121 -0.62 31.35 1.61
CA ASN A 121 -1.49 30.97 2.72
C ASN A 121 -2.98 31.28 2.53
N GLN A 122 -3.43 31.36 1.28
CA GLN A 122 -4.84 31.50 0.96
C GLN A 122 -5.55 30.17 1.21
N LEU A 123 -6.84 30.24 1.52
CA LEU A 123 -7.68 29.05 1.57
C LEU A 123 -7.80 28.48 0.16
N ILE A 124 -7.31 27.26 -0.03
CA ILE A 124 -7.35 26.53 -1.28
C ILE A 124 -8.15 25.24 -1.14
N ARG A 125 -8.74 24.81 -2.25
CA ARG A 125 -9.41 23.51 -2.35
C ARG A 125 -8.43 22.48 -2.90
N VAL A 126 -8.38 21.33 -2.24
CA VAL A 126 -7.49 20.21 -2.58
C VAL A 126 -8.34 18.99 -2.87
N ALA A 127 -8.43 18.57 -4.13
CA ALA A 127 -9.13 17.35 -4.49
C ALA A 127 -8.17 16.14 -4.39
N THR A 128 -8.65 15.05 -3.82
CA THR A 128 -7.81 13.87 -3.60
C THR A 128 -8.62 12.61 -3.35
N LYS A 129 -8.01 11.46 -3.66
CA LYS A 129 -8.45 10.15 -3.19
C LYS A 129 -7.93 9.83 -1.78
N TYR A 130 -6.96 10.61 -1.30
CA TYR A 130 -6.18 10.38 -0.07
C TYR A 130 -6.37 11.54 0.92
N PRO A 131 -7.58 11.72 1.48
CA PRO A 131 -7.88 12.86 2.38
C PRO A 131 -7.03 12.86 3.65
N ASN A 132 -6.69 11.71 4.22
CA ASN A 132 -5.89 11.66 5.44
C ASN A 132 -4.43 12.06 5.17
N ILE A 133 -3.85 11.60 4.06
CA ILE A 133 -2.50 12.01 3.63
C ILE A 133 -2.46 13.52 3.35
N ALA A 134 -3.46 14.03 2.61
CA ALA A 134 -3.56 15.46 2.32
C ALA A 134 -3.69 16.28 3.60
N LYS A 135 -4.52 15.84 4.55
CA LYS A 135 -4.70 16.48 5.85
C LYS A 135 -3.40 16.54 6.65
N ASP A 136 -2.69 15.41 6.75
CA ASP A 136 -1.40 15.35 7.44
C ASP A 136 -0.40 16.32 6.81
N TYR A 137 -0.32 16.34 5.48
CA TYR A 137 0.60 17.20 4.77
C TYR A 137 0.30 18.69 4.98
N PHE A 138 -0.93 19.12 4.71
CA PHE A 138 -1.25 20.56 4.78
C PHE A 138 -1.36 21.05 6.23
N TYR A 139 -2.04 20.34 7.13
CA TYR A 139 -2.26 20.85 8.49
C TYR A 139 -1.07 20.61 9.40
N ASN A 140 -0.45 19.42 9.37
CA ASN A 140 0.59 19.08 10.32
C ASN A 140 1.98 19.47 9.85
N LYS A 141 2.29 19.35 8.54
CA LYS A 141 3.61 19.65 8.00
C LYS A 141 3.74 21.09 7.48
N LYS A 142 2.77 21.56 6.71
CA LYS A 142 2.78 22.92 6.15
C LYS A 142 2.13 23.97 7.06
N HIS A 143 1.35 23.57 8.06
CA HIS A 143 0.54 24.46 8.90
C HIS A 143 -0.39 25.37 8.10
N GLN A 144 -0.92 24.86 7.00
CA GLN A 144 -1.81 25.55 6.08
C GLN A 144 -3.21 24.96 6.15
N THR A 145 -4.22 25.80 6.34
CA THR A 145 -5.64 25.40 6.28
C THR A 145 -6.08 25.28 4.83
N VAL A 146 -6.69 24.14 4.49
CA VAL A 146 -7.21 23.85 3.15
C VAL A 146 -8.59 23.19 3.24
N GLU A 147 -9.39 23.34 2.18
CA GLU A 147 -10.62 22.58 2.01
C GLU A 147 -10.30 21.28 1.24
N ILE A 148 -10.54 20.13 1.84
CA ILE A 148 -10.26 18.83 1.22
C ILE A 148 -11.54 18.27 0.60
N ILE A 149 -11.49 18.03 -0.72
CA ILE A 149 -12.57 17.45 -1.50
C ILE A 149 -12.19 16.01 -1.86
N LYS A 150 -12.91 15.05 -1.28
CA LYS A 150 -12.69 13.63 -1.57
C LYS A 150 -13.30 13.24 -2.91
N LEU A 151 -12.49 12.66 -3.78
CA LEU A 151 -12.90 12.02 -5.02
C LEU A 151 -12.47 10.53 -5.01
N ASN A 152 -13.09 9.72 -5.88
CA ASN A 152 -12.81 8.28 -5.96
C ASN A 152 -11.91 7.88 -7.14
N GLY A 153 -11.71 8.78 -8.10
CA GLY A 153 -10.88 8.58 -9.30
C GLY A 153 -10.92 9.77 -10.22
N SER A 154 -10.12 9.76 -11.28
CA SER A 154 -9.96 10.86 -12.24
C SER A 154 -9.70 12.21 -11.55
N ILE A 155 -8.78 12.17 -10.61
CA ILE A 155 -8.52 13.31 -9.71
C ILE A 155 -7.99 14.51 -10.49
N GLU A 156 -7.24 14.26 -11.58
CA GLU A 156 -6.68 15.28 -12.46
C GLU A 156 -7.73 16.19 -13.11
N LEU A 157 -8.97 15.70 -13.20
CA LEU A 157 -10.07 16.49 -13.75
C LEU A 157 -10.44 17.68 -12.86
N ALA A 158 -10.25 17.58 -11.55
CA ALA A 158 -10.71 18.58 -10.59
C ALA A 158 -10.17 20.00 -10.85
N PRO A 159 -8.86 20.23 -11.04
CA PRO A 159 -8.36 21.56 -11.36
C PRO A 159 -8.74 22.03 -12.76
N ILE A 160 -8.95 21.13 -13.70
CA ILE A 160 -9.32 21.47 -15.09
C ILE A 160 -10.73 22.07 -15.16
N VAL A 161 -11.65 21.53 -14.36
CA VAL A 161 -13.05 22.00 -14.31
C VAL A 161 -13.30 23.06 -13.21
N GLY A 162 -12.25 23.51 -12.52
CA GLY A 162 -12.34 24.53 -11.48
C GLY A 162 -12.95 24.05 -10.16
N LEU A 163 -12.95 22.74 -9.89
CA LEU A 163 -13.41 22.19 -8.62
C LEU A 163 -12.39 22.44 -7.49
N SER A 164 -11.10 22.40 -7.80
CA SER A 164 -10.02 22.65 -6.84
C SER A 164 -8.86 23.39 -7.51
N GLU A 165 -8.04 24.04 -6.71
CA GLU A 165 -6.82 24.72 -7.18
C GLU A 165 -5.71 23.70 -7.44
N VAL A 166 -5.62 22.68 -6.58
CA VAL A 166 -4.61 21.62 -6.65
C VAL A 166 -5.23 20.25 -6.31
N ILE A 167 -4.45 19.21 -6.57
CA ILE A 167 -4.76 17.84 -6.17
C ILE A 167 -3.62 17.26 -5.34
N VAL A 168 -3.93 16.24 -4.53
CA VAL A 168 -2.92 15.34 -3.94
C VAL A 168 -3.14 13.96 -4.53
N ASP A 169 -2.16 13.48 -5.28
CA ASP A 169 -2.26 12.19 -5.97
C ASP A 169 -0.90 11.51 -6.15
N ILE A 170 -0.94 10.24 -6.55
CA ILE A 170 0.23 9.42 -6.83
C ILE A 170 0.80 9.78 -8.20
N VAL A 171 2.10 10.02 -8.25
CA VAL A 171 2.85 10.28 -9.47
C VAL A 171 3.92 9.20 -9.66
N GLU A 172 3.77 8.38 -10.70
CA GLU A 172 4.79 7.42 -11.12
C GLU A 172 5.71 8.07 -12.18
N THR A 173 5.19 8.34 -13.37
CA THR A 173 5.93 8.98 -14.47
C THR A 173 5.54 10.43 -14.74
N GLY A 174 4.39 10.83 -14.25
CA GLY A 174 3.79 12.14 -14.48
C GLY A 174 3.26 12.38 -15.90
N SER A 175 3.12 11.33 -16.72
CA SER A 175 2.60 11.45 -18.10
C SER A 175 1.17 12.00 -18.11
N THR A 176 0.27 11.43 -17.31
CA THR A 176 -1.12 11.88 -17.20
C THR A 176 -1.23 13.35 -16.80
N LEU A 177 -0.40 13.79 -15.87
CA LEU A 177 -0.36 15.21 -15.47
C LEU A 177 0.04 16.10 -16.65
N ARG A 178 1.13 15.75 -17.35
CA ARG A 178 1.63 16.55 -18.48
C ARG A 178 0.63 16.65 -19.62
N GLU A 179 -0.05 15.53 -19.97
CA GLU A 179 -1.07 15.51 -21.02
C GLU A 179 -2.26 16.42 -20.70
N ASN A 180 -2.50 16.70 -19.42
CA ASN A 180 -3.58 17.55 -18.95
C ASN A 180 -3.13 18.96 -18.48
N GLY A 181 -1.90 19.36 -18.82
CA GLY A 181 -1.37 20.68 -18.47
C GLY A 181 -1.05 20.87 -16.99
N LEU A 182 -0.97 19.78 -16.24
CA LEU A 182 -0.66 19.77 -14.81
C LEU A 182 0.80 19.37 -14.56
N LYS A 183 1.31 19.74 -13.40
CA LYS A 183 2.66 19.41 -12.93
C LYS A 183 2.65 18.98 -11.48
N ALA A 184 3.64 18.18 -11.07
CA ALA A 184 3.95 18.00 -9.67
C ALA A 184 4.57 19.31 -9.14
N LEU A 185 3.91 19.93 -8.19
CA LEU A 185 4.32 21.21 -7.59
C LEU A 185 5.18 20.99 -6.34
N GLU A 186 4.78 20.03 -5.50
CA GLU A 186 5.48 19.67 -4.27
C GLU A 186 5.45 18.15 -4.10
N GLU A 187 6.50 17.57 -3.52
CA GLU A 187 6.53 16.18 -3.13
C GLU A 187 6.11 16.03 -1.67
N VAL A 188 5.11 15.17 -1.41
CA VAL A 188 4.59 14.88 -0.07
C VAL A 188 5.41 13.80 0.59
N CYS A 189 5.58 12.65 -0.08
CA CYS A 189 6.40 11.53 0.38
C CYS A 189 6.67 10.51 -0.73
N PRO A 190 7.77 9.74 -0.62
CA PRO A 190 8.03 8.58 -1.46
C PRO A 190 7.10 7.42 -1.08
N LEU A 191 6.73 6.61 -2.06
CA LEU A 191 5.85 5.45 -1.92
C LEU A 191 6.48 4.22 -2.58
N SER A 192 6.19 3.05 -2.00
CA SER A 192 6.55 1.74 -2.56
C SER A 192 5.66 0.65 -1.98
N ALA A 193 5.80 -0.58 -2.47
CA ALA A 193 5.13 -1.74 -1.89
C ALA A 193 5.73 -2.08 -0.53
N ARG A 194 4.86 -2.40 0.43
CA ARG A 194 5.22 -2.69 1.83
C ARG A 194 4.65 -4.02 2.28
N MET A 195 5.39 -4.70 3.13
CA MET A 195 4.91 -5.82 3.90
C MET A 195 4.46 -5.32 5.28
N VAL A 196 3.20 -5.62 5.61
CA VAL A 196 2.60 -5.32 6.91
C VAL A 196 2.22 -6.61 7.62
N VAL A 197 2.25 -6.61 8.94
CA VAL A 197 2.01 -7.79 9.78
C VAL A 197 1.02 -7.45 10.88
N ASN A 198 0.10 -8.38 11.16
CA ASN A 198 -0.77 -8.31 12.32
C ASN A 198 0.05 -8.37 13.62
N GLN A 199 -0.30 -7.52 14.60
CA GLN A 199 0.48 -7.40 15.84
C GLN A 199 0.50 -8.68 16.68
N VAL A 200 -0.59 -9.45 16.68
CA VAL A 200 -0.68 -10.73 17.39
C VAL A 200 0.08 -11.81 16.63
N SER A 201 -0.12 -11.89 15.32
CA SER A 201 0.59 -12.86 14.48
C SER A 201 2.11 -12.68 14.55
N MET A 202 2.59 -11.43 14.61
CA MET A 202 4.03 -11.15 14.78
C MET A 202 4.61 -11.77 16.04
N LYS A 203 3.83 -11.91 17.11
CA LYS A 203 4.26 -12.55 18.36
C LYS A 203 4.09 -14.08 18.32
N MET A 204 2.99 -14.55 17.76
CA MET A 204 2.65 -15.97 17.76
C MET A 204 3.43 -16.78 16.73
N GLU A 205 3.80 -16.17 15.60
CA GLU A 205 4.50 -16.77 14.47
C GLU A 205 5.88 -16.12 14.24
N ASP A 206 6.51 -15.62 15.31
CA ASP A 206 7.72 -14.80 15.25
C ASP A 206 8.84 -15.44 14.43
N GLU A 207 9.14 -16.70 14.67
CA GLU A 207 10.21 -17.42 13.94
C GLU A 207 9.92 -17.51 12.44
N ARG A 208 8.68 -17.88 12.07
CA ARG A 208 8.28 -18.01 10.65
C ARG A 208 8.29 -16.67 9.93
N ILE A 209 7.76 -15.63 10.59
CA ILE A 209 7.69 -14.28 10.01
C ILE A 209 9.10 -13.69 9.89
N ARG A 210 9.96 -13.82 10.89
CA ARG A 210 11.35 -13.35 10.84
C ARG A 210 12.18 -14.07 9.78
N LYS A 211 11.99 -15.39 9.64
CA LYS A 211 12.64 -16.18 8.59
C LYS A 211 12.22 -15.64 7.22
N LEU A 212 10.92 -15.47 6.99
CA LEU A 212 10.40 -14.90 5.74
C LEU A 212 10.99 -13.51 5.44
N ILE A 213 11.02 -12.62 6.43
CA ILE A 213 11.61 -11.28 6.30
C ILE A 213 13.10 -11.37 5.91
N THR A 214 13.85 -12.28 6.53
CA THR A 214 15.28 -12.47 6.25
C THR A 214 15.50 -12.98 4.82
N GLU A 215 14.73 -13.96 4.39
CA GLU A 215 14.80 -14.53 3.04
C GLU A 215 14.44 -13.48 1.98
N LEU A 216 13.36 -12.71 2.20
CA LEU A 216 12.95 -11.63 1.31
C LEU A 216 14.01 -10.52 1.21
N ARG A 217 14.66 -10.15 2.32
CA ARG A 217 15.76 -9.17 2.29
C ARG A 217 16.94 -9.62 1.42
N GLY A 218 17.17 -10.92 1.34
CA GLY A 218 18.23 -11.48 0.50
C GLY A 218 17.97 -11.36 -1.01
N VAL A 219 16.72 -11.12 -1.43
CA VAL A 219 16.33 -11.03 -2.84
C VAL A 219 15.86 -9.62 -3.29
N ILE A 220 15.73 -8.70 -2.33
CA ILE A 220 15.49 -7.28 -2.62
C ILE A 220 16.83 -6.65 -3.01
N LYS A 221 16.84 -6.00 -4.17
CA LYS A 221 18.02 -5.27 -4.68
C LYS A 221 17.91 -3.78 -4.34
#